data_cf93f50d4bbe4249c35c2dbdad3bbc1f
#
_entry.id   cf93f50d4bbe4249c35c2dbdad3bbc1f
#
_cell.length_a   1.000
_cell.length_b   1.000
_cell.length_c   1.000
_cell.angle_alpha   90.00
_cell.angle_beta   90.00
_cell.angle_gamma   90.00
#
_symmetry.space_group_name_H-M   'P 1'
#
loop_
_entity.id
_entity.type
_entity.pdbx_description
1 polymer ?
#
loop_
_entity_poly.entity_id
_entity_poly.type
_entity_poly.pdbx_seq_one_letter_code
_entity_poly.pdbx_strand_id
1 'polypeptide(L)'
;VLADSHVPERMHCIPDSLFESLHYYDVTGIIHAGDITSVHVLSQLERIAPVIAVRGNRDIWTSAGRSLPLSFVLKMGGVQIGITHGHGGFWSYIWEKCLYYSIGFSYNRYFQRLYRQFSDNINIIVFGHTHRIVKKWFKNTLYFNPGSVGPVYYDTNVPTFGIIEIDDGIISTRIVKISK
;
A
#
# COMPACT_ATOMS: atom_id res chain seq x y z
N VAL A 1 5.84 4.72 -2.28
CA VAL A 1 4.73 3.82 -1.93
C VAL A 1 3.73 4.56 -1.08
N LEU A 2 2.48 4.56 -1.49
CA LEU A 2 1.34 5.19 -0.83
C LEU A 2 0.28 4.13 -0.52
N ALA A 3 -0.55 4.36 0.50
CA ALA A 3 -1.72 3.55 0.81
C ALA A 3 -2.79 4.39 1.53
N ASP A 4 -4.03 3.95 1.43
CA ASP A 4 -5.13 4.41 2.28
C ASP A 4 -5.32 5.94 2.25
N SER A 5 -5.39 6.55 1.06
CA SER A 5 -5.59 7.99 0.91
C SER A 5 -7.03 8.44 1.23
N HIS A 6 -8.03 7.61 0.91
CA HIS A 6 -9.44 7.86 1.23
C HIS A 6 -9.97 9.24 0.82
N VAL A 7 -9.60 9.74 -0.35
CA VAL A 7 -10.10 11.01 -0.91
C VAL A 7 -11.32 10.74 -1.79
N PRO A 8 -12.45 11.41 -1.64
CA PRO A 8 -12.78 12.47 -0.67
C PRO A 8 -13.39 11.95 0.65
N GLU A 9 -13.42 10.64 0.87
CA GLU A 9 -14.18 9.99 1.94
C GLU A 9 -13.77 10.47 3.35
N ARG A 10 -12.47 10.65 3.60
CA ARG A 10 -11.94 11.01 4.93
C ARG A 10 -11.10 12.29 4.92
N MET A 11 -10.71 12.76 3.75
CA MET A 11 -10.00 14.02 3.55
C MET A 11 -10.39 14.60 2.19
N HIS A 12 -10.44 15.92 2.07
CA HIS A 12 -10.89 16.57 0.83
C HIS A 12 -9.91 16.42 -0.34
N CYS A 13 -8.61 16.47 -0.06
CA CYS A 13 -7.54 16.36 -1.06
C CYS A 13 -6.27 15.80 -0.42
N ILE A 14 -5.39 15.30 -1.25
CA ILE A 14 -4.02 14.94 -0.85
C ILE A 14 -3.29 16.22 -0.41
N PRO A 15 -2.54 16.21 0.71
CA PRO A 15 -1.76 17.38 1.16
C PRO A 15 -0.67 17.76 0.13
N ASP A 16 -0.48 19.06 -0.12
CA ASP A 16 0.55 19.55 -1.01
C ASP A 16 1.96 19.10 -0.57
N SER A 17 2.18 19.02 0.73
CA SER A 17 3.43 18.51 1.30
C SER A 17 3.77 17.06 0.93
N LEU A 18 2.79 16.24 0.52
CA LEU A 18 3.08 14.95 -0.08
C LEU A 18 3.72 15.13 -1.46
N PHE A 19 3.16 15.98 -2.31
CA PHE A 19 3.68 16.24 -3.66
C PHE A 19 5.08 16.84 -3.60
N GLU A 20 5.31 17.81 -2.70
CA GLU A 20 6.62 18.38 -2.43
C GLU A 20 7.63 17.30 -2.00
N SER A 21 7.21 16.40 -1.10
CA SER A 21 8.06 15.29 -0.67
C SER A 21 8.38 14.32 -1.82
N LEU A 22 7.41 13.97 -2.67
CA LEU A 22 7.64 13.11 -3.83
C LEU A 22 8.63 13.74 -4.82
N HIS A 23 8.55 15.05 -5.05
CA HIS A 23 9.55 15.77 -5.84
C HIS A 23 10.92 15.83 -5.16
N TYR A 24 10.97 16.12 -3.86
CA TYR A 24 12.23 16.17 -3.10
C TYR A 24 13.00 14.84 -3.18
N TYR A 25 12.30 13.71 -3.15
CA TYR A 25 12.92 12.37 -3.27
C TYR A 25 13.14 11.92 -4.70
N ASP A 26 12.82 12.72 -5.70
CA ASP A 26 13.00 12.42 -7.13
C ASP A 26 12.48 11.02 -7.50
N VAL A 27 11.23 10.74 -7.10
CA VAL A 27 10.65 9.41 -7.26
C VAL A 27 10.44 9.08 -8.74
N THR A 28 10.91 7.92 -9.18
CA THR A 28 10.82 7.44 -10.56
C THR A 28 9.55 6.62 -10.85
N GLY A 29 8.80 6.26 -9.81
CA GLY A 29 7.54 5.55 -9.91
C GLY A 29 6.78 5.57 -8.61
N ILE A 30 5.46 5.44 -8.67
CA ILE A 30 4.56 5.48 -7.52
C ILE A 30 3.76 4.19 -7.45
N ILE A 31 3.77 3.54 -6.30
CA ILE A 31 2.90 2.40 -5.98
C ILE A 31 1.82 2.90 -5.04
N HIS A 32 0.54 2.69 -5.37
CA HIS A 32 -0.58 2.94 -4.47
C HIS A 32 -1.25 1.62 -4.07
N ALA A 33 -1.13 1.26 -2.80
CA ALA A 33 -1.60 -0.03 -2.27
C ALA A 33 -3.09 -0.03 -1.86
N GLY A 34 -3.94 0.72 -2.59
CA GLY A 34 -5.41 0.68 -2.48
C GLY A 34 -6.03 1.64 -1.48
N ASP A 35 -7.36 1.64 -1.43
CA ASP A 35 -8.23 2.60 -0.74
C ASP A 35 -7.93 4.05 -1.16
N ILE A 36 -7.95 4.24 -2.48
CA ILE A 36 -7.72 5.53 -3.15
C ILE A 36 -8.98 6.38 -3.10
N THR A 37 -10.11 5.76 -3.46
CA THR A 37 -11.49 6.26 -3.51
C THR A 37 -11.77 7.39 -4.52
N SER A 38 -10.74 7.89 -5.24
CA SER A 38 -10.90 8.89 -6.30
C SER A 38 -9.90 8.73 -7.44
N VAL A 39 -10.40 8.75 -8.68
CA VAL A 39 -9.57 8.81 -9.90
C VAL A 39 -8.68 10.06 -9.91
N HIS A 40 -9.19 11.16 -9.37
CA HIS A 40 -8.47 12.42 -9.33
C HIS A 40 -7.13 12.31 -8.60
N VAL A 41 -7.08 11.50 -7.54
CA VAL A 41 -5.83 11.20 -6.82
C VAL A 41 -4.81 10.55 -7.75
N LEU A 42 -5.22 9.53 -8.51
CA LEU A 42 -4.31 8.87 -9.47
C LEU A 42 -3.80 9.86 -10.52
N SER A 43 -4.69 10.66 -11.10
CA SER A 43 -4.30 11.66 -12.11
C SER A 43 -3.37 12.74 -11.57
N GLN A 44 -3.48 13.09 -10.28
CA GLN A 44 -2.53 14.02 -9.66
C GLN A 44 -1.15 13.37 -9.47
N LEU A 45 -1.12 12.12 -9.02
CA LEU A 45 0.13 11.37 -8.83
C LEU A 45 0.84 11.07 -10.15
N GLU A 46 0.08 10.78 -11.22
CA GLU A 46 0.60 10.53 -12.59
C GLU A 46 1.32 11.73 -13.20
N ARG A 47 1.07 12.95 -12.71
CA ARG A 47 1.82 14.15 -13.12
C ARG A 47 3.24 14.18 -12.57
N ILE A 48 3.54 13.38 -11.54
CA ILE A 48 4.86 13.30 -10.92
C ILE A 48 5.65 12.13 -11.50
N ALA A 49 5.07 10.94 -11.50
CA ALA A 49 5.70 9.72 -11.98
C ALA A 49 4.65 8.67 -12.38
N PRO A 50 4.99 7.65 -13.19
CA PRO A 50 4.10 6.54 -13.49
C PRO A 50 3.53 5.89 -12.22
N VAL A 51 2.22 5.61 -12.23
CA VAL A 51 1.50 5.05 -11.06
C VAL A 51 1.09 3.61 -11.33
N ILE A 52 1.39 2.72 -10.40
CA ILE A 52 0.82 1.37 -10.31
C ILE A 52 -0.08 1.33 -9.08
N ALA A 53 -1.37 1.03 -9.29
CA ALA A 53 -2.34 0.99 -8.22
C ALA A 53 -3.07 -0.35 -8.16
N VAL A 54 -3.43 -0.78 -6.95
CA VAL A 54 -4.30 -1.93 -6.71
C VAL A 54 -5.58 -1.49 -6.00
N ARG A 55 -6.61 -2.31 -6.13
CA ARG A 55 -7.92 -2.03 -5.55
C ARG A 55 -7.95 -2.33 -4.06
N GLY A 56 -8.36 -1.34 -3.28
CA GLY A 56 -8.74 -1.52 -1.87
C GLY A 56 -10.20 -1.90 -1.68
N ASN A 57 -10.59 -2.13 -0.44
CA ASN A 57 -11.98 -2.49 -0.12
C ASN A 57 -12.95 -1.31 -0.25
N ARG A 58 -12.46 -0.07 -0.22
CA ARG A 58 -13.29 1.13 -0.42
C ARG A 58 -13.41 1.52 -1.89
N ASP A 59 -12.49 1.11 -2.72
CA ASP A 59 -12.46 1.44 -4.15
C ASP A 59 -13.60 0.80 -4.95
N ILE A 60 -14.26 -0.22 -4.42
CA ILE A 60 -15.39 -0.90 -5.07
C ILE A 60 -16.59 0.04 -5.33
N TRP A 61 -16.67 1.14 -4.61
CA TRP A 61 -17.78 2.10 -4.74
C TRP A 61 -17.61 3.05 -5.93
N THR A 62 -16.44 3.09 -6.54
CA THR A 62 -16.18 3.90 -7.74
C THR A 62 -15.99 3.02 -8.97
N SER A 63 -16.40 3.51 -10.15
CA SER A 63 -16.22 2.77 -11.42
C SER A 63 -14.75 2.52 -11.72
N ALA A 64 -13.92 3.53 -11.55
CA ALA A 64 -12.48 3.43 -11.78
C ALA A 64 -11.79 2.52 -10.75
N GLY A 65 -12.17 2.61 -9.49
CA GLY A 65 -11.63 1.71 -8.48
C GLY A 65 -11.96 0.24 -8.75
N ARG A 66 -13.16 -0.04 -9.29
CA ARG A 66 -13.53 -1.41 -9.70
C ARG A 66 -12.67 -1.97 -10.83
N SER A 67 -12.11 -1.12 -11.69
CA SER A 67 -11.24 -1.55 -12.80
C SER A 67 -9.82 -1.89 -12.34
N LEU A 68 -9.41 -1.45 -11.16
CA LEU A 68 -8.10 -1.77 -10.62
C LEU A 68 -7.97 -3.25 -10.24
N PRO A 69 -6.82 -3.88 -10.47
CA PRO A 69 -6.56 -5.25 -10.06
C PRO A 69 -6.54 -5.38 -8.53
N LEU A 70 -6.87 -6.56 -8.00
CA LEU A 70 -6.76 -6.86 -6.56
C LEU A 70 -5.30 -7.01 -6.11
N SER A 71 -4.45 -7.47 -7.02
CA SER A 71 -3.01 -7.62 -6.80
C SER A 71 -2.26 -7.43 -8.11
N PHE A 72 -1.00 -7.05 -8.01
CA PHE A 72 -0.11 -6.85 -9.15
C PHE A 72 1.30 -7.30 -8.78
N VAL A 73 2.07 -7.80 -9.75
CA VAL A 73 3.49 -8.11 -9.57
C VAL A 73 4.31 -7.21 -10.49
N LEU A 74 5.10 -6.34 -9.88
CA LEU A 74 6.07 -5.51 -10.58
C LEU A 74 7.44 -6.17 -10.53
N LYS A 75 8.12 -6.26 -11.68
CA LYS A 75 9.51 -6.72 -11.77
C LYS A 75 10.40 -5.53 -12.09
N MET A 76 11.34 -5.22 -11.22
CA MET A 76 12.24 -4.08 -11.38
C MET A 76 13.58 -4.36 -10.71
N GLY A 77 14.69 -4.07 -11.40
CA GLY A 77 16.04 -4.21 -10.84
C GLY A 77 16.35 -5.61 -10.27
N GLY A 78 15.88 -6.68 -10.91
CA GLY A 78 16.05 -8.05 -10.43
C GLY A 78 15.13 -8.46 -9.26
N VAL A 79 14.27 -7.54 -8.79
CA VAL A 79 13.36 -7.73 -7.65
C VAL A 79 11.93 -7.94 -8.14
N GLN A 80 11.20 -8.85 -7.49
CA GLN A 80 9.77 -9.03 -7.68
C GLN A 80 9.00 -8.39 -6.51
N ILE A 81 8.20 -7.38 -6.82
CA ILE A 81 7.38 -6.63 -5.87
C ILE A 81 5.94 -7.09 -6.01
N GLY A 82 5.41 -7.81 -5.05
CA GLY A 82 3.97 -8.10 -4.95
C GLY A 82 3.24 -6.91 -4.33
N ILE A 83 2.21 -6.44 -4.99
CA ILE A 83 1.41 -5.30 -4.56
C ILE A 83 -0.02 -5.77 -4.32
N THR A 84 -0.58 -5.50 -3.16
CA THR A 84 -1.97 -5.81 -2.79
C THR A 84 -2.45 -4.83 -1.74
N HIS A 85 -3.76 -4.61 -1.65
CA HIS A 85 -4.27 -3.82 -0.52
C HIS A 85 -4.25 -4.60 0.80
N GLY A 86 -4.41 -5.91 0.75
CA GLY A 86 -4.32 -6.75 1.95
C GLY A 86 -5.66 -7.15 2.57
N HIS A 87 -6.79 -6.64 2.07
CA HIS A 87 -8.12 -7.08 2.53
C HIS A 87 -8.51 -8.46 2.00
N GLY A 88 -7.90 -8.92 0.89
CA GLY A 88 -8.33 -10.10 0.14
C GLY A 88 -9.64 -9.85 -0.59
N GLY A 89 -10.32 -10.91 -1.00
CA GLY A 89 -11.70 -10.80 -1.50
C GLY A 89 -12.70 -10.68 -0.34
N PHE A 90 -13.97 -10.38 -0.66
CA PHE A 90 -15.05 -10.17 0.32
C PHE A 90 -15.14 -11.29 1.38
N TRP A 91 -15.09 -12.54 0.99
CA TRP A 91 -15.13 -13.69 1.91
C TRP A 91 -13.88 -13.81 2.78
N SER A 92 -12.71 -13.48 2.24
CA SER A 92 -11.46 -13.44 2.99
C SER A 92 -11.50 -12.36 4.07
N TYR A 93 -12.05 -11.20 3.77
CA TYR A 93 -12.23 -10.11 4.73
C TYR A 93 -13.18 -10.48 5.88
N ILE A 94 -14.32 -11.12 5.59
CA ILE A 94 -15.25 -11.61 6.62
C ILE A 94 -14.57 -12.65 7.50
N TRP A 95 -13.88 -13.62 6.89
CA TRP A 95 -13.17 -14.66 7.63
C TRP A 95 -12.09 -14.11 8.58
N GLU A 96 -11.32 -13.14 8.12
CA GLU A 96 -10.31 -12.47 8.97
C GLU A 96 -10.94 -11.73 10.14
N LYS A 97 -12.08 -11.08 9.94
CA LYS A 97 -12.84 -10.47 11.04
C LYS A 97 -13.29 -11.53 12.06
N CYS A 98 -13.84 -12.64 11.61
CA CYS A 98 -14.24 -13.73 12.50
C CYS A 98 -13.03 -14.28 13.29
N LEU A 99 -11.90 -14.49 12.62
CA LEU A 99 -10.66 -14.93 13.30
C LEU A 99 -10.12 -13.88 14.28
N TYR A 100 -10.18 -12.60 13.93
CA TYR A 100 -9.75 -11.53 14.81
C TYR A 100 -10.55 -11.53 16.14
N TYR A 101 -11.87 -11.67 16.06
CA TYR A 101 -12.73 -11.69 17.26
C TYR A 101 -12.63 -12.99 18.06
N SER A 102 -12.28 -14.12 17.43
CA SER A 102 -12.23 -15.42 18.11
C SER A 102 -10.86 -15.76 18.70
N ILE A 103 -9.77 -15.52 17.98
CA ILE A 103 -8.41 -15.93 18.36
C ILE A 103 -7.36 -14.80 18.25
N GLY A 104 -7.81 -13.56 18.00
CA GLY A 104 -6.95 -12.38 17.91
C GLY A 104 -6.17 -12.27 16.59
N PHE A 105 -5.48 -11.14 16.44
CA PHE A 105 -4.67 -10.84 15.28
C PHE A 105 -3.32 -11.55 15.32
N SER A 106 -2.90 -12.11 14.18
CA SER A 106 -1.56 -12.71 14.04
C SER A 106 -0.92 -12.26 12.73
N TYR A 107 0.22 -11.57 12.82
CA TYR A 107 1.01 -11.20 11.65
C TYR A 107 1.43 -12.39 10.81
N ASN A 108 1.76 -13.52 11.41
CA ASN A 108 2.18 -14.72 10.68
C ASN A 108 1.06 -15.24 9.77
N ARG A 109 -0.19 -15.34 10.29
CA ARG A 109 -1.35 -15.73 9.47
C ARG A 109 -1.61 -14.71 8.37
N TYR A 110 -1.56 -13.42 8.72
CA TYR A 110 -1.79 -12.32 7.79
C TYR A 110 -0.77 -12.34 6.64
N PHE A 111 0.51 -12.46 6.93
CA PHE A 111 1.58 -12.53 5.92
C PHE A 111 1.49 -13.76 5.04
N GLN A 112 1.18 -14.93 5.59
CA GLN A 112 0.93 -16.13 4.79
C GLN A 112 -0.23 -15.94 3.82
N ARG A 113 -1.30 -15.27 4.25
CA ARG A 113 -2.44 -14.96 3.39
C ARG A 113 -2.08 -13.97 2.28
N LEU A 114 -1.31 -12.94 2.58
CA LEU A 114 -0.82 -12.01 1.56
C LEU A 114 0.04 -12.74 0.53
N TYR A 115 0.95 -13.59 0.99
CA TYR A 115 1.86 -14.32 0.10
C TYR A 115 1.11 -15.25 -0.87
N ARG A 116 0.04 -15.90 -0.41
CA ARG A 116 -0.78 -16.81 -1.25
C ARG A 116 -1.47 -16.11 -2.43
N GLN A 117 -1.50 -14.78 -2.47
CA GLN A 117 -2.05 -14.03 -3.60
C GLN A 117 -1.07 -13.95 -4.79
N PHE A 118 0.16 -14.35 -4.59
CA PHE A 118 1.23 -14.28 -5.58
C PHE A 118 1.80 -15.67 -5.86
N SER A 119 2.40 -15.83 -7.05
CA SER A 119 3.27 -16.95 -7.35
C SER A 119 4.56 -16.87 -6.51
N ASP A 120 5.32 -17.96 -6.44
CA ASP A 120 6.57 -18.01 -5.71
C ASP A 120 7.59 -16.95 -6.16
N ASN A 121 8.58 -16.69 -5.32
CA ASN A 121 9.71 -15.77 -5.53
C ASN A 121 9.40 -14.26 -5.38
N ILE A 122 8.45 -13.88 -4.55
CA ILE A 122 8.26 -12.48 -4.20
C ILE A 122 9.31 -12.02 -3.17
N ASN A 123 10.07 -10.99 -3.52
CA ASN A 123 11.10 -10.42 -2.64
C ASN A 123 10.52 -9.43 -1.62
N ILE A 124 9.53 -8.62 -2.05
CA ILE A 124 8.83 -7.67 -1.18
C ILE A 124 7.33 -7.69 -1.47
N ILE A 125 6.50 -7.71 -0.43
CA ILE A 125 5.05 -7.51 -0.53
C ILE A 125 4.72 -6.14 0.05
N VAL A 126 4.22 -5.26 -0.82
CA VAL A 126 3.68 -3.96 -0.48
C VAL A 126 2.18 -4.09 -0.23
N PHE A 127 1.70 -3.54 0.90
CA PHE A 127 0.27 -3.60 1.24
C PHE A 127 -0.19 -2.38 2.06
N GLY A 128 -1.49 -2.15 2.13
CA GLY A 128 -2.16 -1.09 2.91
C GLY A 128 -3.12 -1.67 3.96
N HIS A 129 -4.35 -1.16 4.00
CA HIS A 129 -5.51 -1.65 4.75
C HIS A 129 -5.43 -1.52 6.28
N THR A 130 -4.30 -1.81 6.87
CA THR A 130 -4.16 -1.78 8.34
C THR A 130 -3.89 -0.39 8.88
N HIS A 131 -3.54 0.57 8.03
CA HIS A 131 -3.08 1.92 8.38
C HIS A 131 -1.89 1.93 9.36
N ARG A 132 -1.22 0.79 9.52
CA ARG A 132 -0.07 0.62 10.41
C ARG A 132 1.20 0.50 9.62
N ILE A 133 2.26 1.12 10.13
CA ILE A 133 3.59 0.96 9.56
C ILE A 133 4.07 -0.47 9.82
N VAL A 134 4.43 -1.16 8.74
CA VAL A 134 5.04 -2.49 8.82
C VAL A 134 6.29 -2.53 7.95
N LYS A 135 7.41 -2.91 8.55
CA LYS A 135 8.65 -3.27 7.87
C LYS A 135 9.19 -4.52 8.52
N LYS A 136 8.83 -5.69 7.98
CA LYS A 136 9.14 -6.96 8.64
C LYS A 136 9.50 -8.04 7.64
N TRP A 137 10.62 -8.69 7.86
CA TRP A 137 10.96 -9.93 7.16
C TRP A 137 10.20 -11.10 7.75
N PHE A 138 9.56 -11.86 6.88
CA PHE A 138 8.95 -13.14 7.23
C PHE A 138 9.30 -14.15 6.14
N LYS A 139 9.99 -15.23 6.54
CA LYS A 139 10.71 -16.10 5.60
C LYS A 139 11.67 -15.24 4.75
N ASN A 140 11.69 -15.40 3.44
CA ASN A 140 12.59 -14.66 2.54
C ASN A 140 11.91 -13.46 1.86
N THR A 141 10.78 -12.99 2.40
CA THR A 141 10.01 -11.87 1.83
C THR A 141 9.93 -10.72 2.82
N LEU A 142 10.20 -9.50 2.35
CA LEU A 142 9.98 -8.27 3.11
C LEU A 142 8.50 -7.88 3.00
N TYR A 143 7.82 -7.71 4.12
CA TYR A 143 6.46 -7.16 4.19
C TYR A 143 6.54 -5.68 4.53
N PHE A 144 6.02 -4.84 3.64
CA PHE A 144 6.14 -3.40 3.75
C PHE A 144 4.77 -2.71 3.61
N ASN A 145 4.35 -2.03 4.69
CA ASN A 145 3.19 -1.16 4.70
C ASN A 145 3.67 0.24 5.09
N PRO A 146 3.42 1.26 4.27
CA PRO A 146 3.90 2.62 4.53
C PRO A 146 3.13 3.35 5.62
N GLY A 147 2.08 2.77 6.18
CA GLY A 147 1.08 3.46 6.98
C GLY A 147 -0.04 4.02 6.09
N SER A 148 -0.56 5.19 6.42
CA SER A 148 -1.68 5.81 5.71
C SER A 148 -1.36 7.24 5.31
N VAL A 149 -1.77 7.62 4.09
CA VAL A 149 -1.76 9.03 3.64
C VAL A 149 -3.01 9.75 4.19
N GLY A 150 -4.15 9.09 4.18
CA GLY A 150 -5.40 9.60 4.73
C GLY A 150 -5.51 9.50 6.25
N PRO A 151 -6.49 10.18 6.87
CA PRO A 151 -6.70 10.14 8.31
C PRO A 151 -6.91 8.71 8.83
N VAL A 152 -6.55 8.50 10.06
CA VAL A 152 -6.39 7.31 10.88
C VAL A 152 -4.95 6.82 10.86
N TYR A 153 -4.18 7.37 11.78
CA TYR A 153 -2.75 7.09 11.93
C TYR A 153 -2.51 6.35 13.25
N TYR A 154 -2.34 5.02 13.18
CA TYR A 154 -2.17 4.21 14.40
C TYR A 154 -0.77 4.31 15.02
N ASP A 155 0.26 4.50 14.21
CA ASP A 155 1.65 4.47 14.67
C ASP A 155 2.28 5.87 14.71
N THR A 156 1.61 6.85 14.09
CA THR A 156 2.07 8.24 14.01
C THR A 156 0.87 9.17 14.13
N ASN A 157 1.13 10.43 14.52
CA ASN A 157 0.08 11.46 14.55
C ASN A 157 -0.01 12.26 13.23
N VAL A 158 0.70 11.80 12.20
CA VAL A 158 0.81 12.45 10.89
C VAL A 158 0.74 11.42 9.78
N PRO A 159 0.37 11.84 8.56
CA PRO A 159 0.41 10.98 7.38
C PRO A 159 1.80 10.45 7.12
N THR A 160 1.87 9.29 6.47
CA THR A 160 3.14 8.65 6.11
C THR A 160 3.08 8.07 4.70
N PHE A 161 4.24 7.98 4.07
CA PHE A 161 4.46 7.19 2.87
C PHE A 161 5.78 6.44 2.94
N GLY A 162 6.00 5.52 2.02
CA GLY A 162 7.22 4.72 1.98
C GLY A 162 8.07 5.02 0.75
N ILE A 163 9.38 4.95 0.90
CA ILE A 163 10.33 4.89 -0.20
C ILE A 163 10.86 3.46 -0.29
N ILE A 164 10.93 2.91 -1.49
CA ILE A 164 11.64 1.68 -1.82
C ILE A 164 12.72 2.07 -2.82
N GLU A 165 13.94 1.77 -2.51
CA GLU A 165 15.09 1.92 -3.40
C GLU A 165 15.60 0.52 -3.75
N ILE A 166 15.84 0.28 -5.03
CA ILE A 166 16.35 -0.99 -5.54
C ILE A 166 17.61 -0.68 -6.31
N ASP A 167 18.71 -1.23 -5.82
CA ASP A 167 20.01 -1.10 -6.44
C ASP A 167 20.65 -2.49 -6.55
N ASP A 168 20.88 -2.95 -7.77
CA ASP A 168 21.46 -4.27 -8.12
C ASP A 168 20.84 -5.43 -7.31
N GLY A 169 19.50 -5.47 -7.24
CA GLY A 169 18.74 -6.50 -6.51
C GLY A 169 18.67 -6.29 -5.00
N ILE A 170 19.35 -5.29 -4.45
CA ILE A 170 19.29 -4.94 -3.03
C ILE A 170 18.11 -4.01 -2.78
N ILE A 171 17.27 -4.39 -1.81
CA ILE A 171 16.08 -3.62 -1.42
C ILE A 171 16.40 -2.81 -0.18
N SER A 172 16.27 -1.49 -0.27
CA SER A 172 16.20 -0.62 0.90
C SER A 172 14.83 0.03 1.01
N THR A 173 14.37 0.24 2.23
CA THR A 173 13.05 0.84 2.49
C THR A 173 13.11 1.82 3.63
N ARG A 174 12.39 2.94 3.52
CA ARG A 174 12.20 3.89 4.63
C ARG A 174 10.77 4.40 4.68
N ILE A 175 10.36 4.84 5.85
CA ILE A 175 9.08 5.52 6.07
C ILE A 175 9.38 7.02 6.19
N VAL A 176 8.57 7.81 5.48
CA VAL A 176 8.63 9.27 5.49
C VAL A 176 7.35 9.81 6.11
N LYS A 177 7.49 10.71 7.07
CA LYS A 177 6.36 11.46 7.64
C LYS A 177 6.08 12.66 6.77
N ILE A 178 4.81 12.89 6.47
CA ILE A 178 4.36 14.05 5.70
C ILE A 178 4.09 15.17 6.71
N SER A 179 4.78 16.30 6.57
CA SER A 179 4.52 17.49 7.39
C SER A 179 3.10 18.01 7.13
N LYS A 180 2.48 18.57 8.16
CA LYS A 180 1.19 19.25 8.03
C LYS A 180 1.38 20.62 7.39
#